data_da41ae0b2f4242367cf4f5f7edb02f2e
#
_entry.id   da41ae0b2f4242367cf4f5f7edb02f2e
#
_cell.length_a   1.000
_cell.length_b   1.000
_cell.length_c   1.000
_cell.angle_alpha   90.00
_cell.angle_beta   90.00
_cell.angle_gamma   90.00
#
_symmetry.space_group_name_H-M   'P 1'
#
loop_
_entity.id
_entity.type
_entity.pdbx_description
1 polymer ?
#
loop_
_entity_poly.entity_id
_entity_poly.type
_entity_poly.pdbx_seq_one_letter_code
_entity_poly.pdbx_strand_id
1 'polypeptide(L)'
;MWYVSWNLKVEEQKVWERITAGDGTALSELYDSIGTKLFSLSFRILNDRWDAEEVVQDTFAALWKKPQSFNPEKGKLASWLMVLVRNRSVDRYRSRIRRKDTTSIEVSLQVQPADESIDIATSASQTDEKQLLGNAIEKLPTKQLTVLKLSYFKGLTHPEIAQELGISLGTVKSRIRLGVEKLKQSLPKSLR
;
A
#
# COMPACT_ATOMS: atom_id res chain seq x y z
N MET A 1 -25.24 12.50 -9.49
CA MET A 1 -24.12 12.31 -10.44
C MET A 1 -23.24 11.18 -9.92
N TRP A 2 -23.74 9.92 -10.05
CA TRP A 2 -23.25 8.72 -9.33
C TRP A 2 -22.63 7.70 -10.29
N TYR A 3 -21.77 8.13 -11.23
CA TYR A 3 -21.25 7.29 -12.32
C TYR A 3 -19.75 6.99 -12.25
N VAL A 4 -19.03 7.44 -11.21
CA VAL A 4 -17.54 7.37 -11.22
C VAL A 4 -16.99 6.00 -10.80
N SER A 5 -17.69 5.23 -9.97
CA SER A 5 -17.16 3.98 -9.42
C SER A 5 -17.21 2.77 -10.38
N TRP A 6 -18.16 2.74 -11.33
CA TRP A 6 -18.31 1.62 -12.29
C TRP A 6 -17.46 1.79 -13.54
N ASN A 7 -17.21 3.04 -13.94
CA ASN A 7 -16.33 3.37 -15.06
C ASN A 7 -14.85 3.03 -14.79
N LEU A 8 -14.36 3.18 -13.56
CA LEU A 8 -12.94 2.95 -13.23
C LEU A 8 -12.47 1.52 -13.55
N LYS A 9 -13.30 0.49 -13.36
CA LYS A 9 -12.86 -0.88 -13.66
C LYS A 9 -12.77 -1.13 -15.17
N VAL A 10 -13.72 -0.60 -15.94
CA VAL A 10 -13.71 -0.69 -17.41
C VAL A 10 -12.61 0.18 -18.01
N GLU A 11 -12.36 1.35 -17.43
CA GLU A 11 -11.28 2.25 -17.85
C GLU A 11 -9.90 1.65 -17.52
N GLU A 12 -9.69 1.07 -16.32
CA GLU A 12 -8.45 0.41 -15.95
C GLU A 12 -8.14 -0.79 -16.86
N GLN A 13 -9.14 -1.55 -17.27
CA GLN A 13 -8.96 -2.67 -18.19
C GLN A 13 -8.56 -2.16 -19.58
N LYS A 14 -9.22 -1.12 -20.10
CA LYS A 14 -8.86 -0.48 -21.38
C LYS A 14 -7.44 0.10 -21.35
N VAL A 15 -7.08 0.76 -20.26
CA VAL A 15 -5.71 1.29 -20.08
C VAL A 15 -4.70 0.15 -20.10
N TRP A 16 -4.96 -0.96 -19.41
CA TRP A 16 -4.08 -2.13 -19.41
C TRP A 16 -3.97 -2.78 -20.81
N GLU A 17 -5.08 -2.89 -21.55
CA GLU A 17 -5.10 -3.40 -22.93
C GLU A 17 -4.25 -2.53 -23.86
N ARG A 18 -4.35 -1.19 -23.74
CA ARG A 18 -3.52 -0.24 -24.49
C ARG A 18 -2.04 -0.38 -24.13
N ILE A 19 -1.70 -0.51 -22.83
CA ILE A 19 -0.31 -0.75 -22.38
C ILE A 19 0.20 -2.07 -22.98
N THR A 20 -0.62 -3.11 -23.00
CA THR A 20 -0.27 -4.42 -23.56
C THR A 20 -0.03 -4.33 -25.09
N ALA A 21 -0.72 -3.43 -25.76
CA ALA A 21 -0.52 -3.11 -27.17
C ALA A 21 0.69 -2.20 -27.45
N GLY A 22 1.42 -1.75 -26.41
CA GLY A 22 2.61 -0.89 -26.54
C GLY A 22 2.31 0.60 -26.59
N ASP A 23 1.12 1.04 -26.16
CA ASP A 23 0.75 2.45 -26.10
C ASP A 23 1.37 3.11 -24.84
N GLY A 24 2.48 3.87 -25.06
CA GLY A 24 3.16 4.59 -23.97
C GLY A 24 2.32 5.72 -23.36
N THR A 25 1.35 6.28 -24.10
CA THR A 25 0.48 7.34 -23.56
C THR A 25 -0.44 6.78 -22.49
N ALA A 26 -0.92 5.54 -22.65
CA ALA A 26 -1.73 4.85 -21.64
C ALA A 26 -0.95 4.62 -20.32
N LEU A 27 0.37 4.37 -20.41
CA LEU A 27 1.22 4.25 -19.22
C LEU A 27 1.35 5.60 -18.49
N SER A 28 1.51 6.70 -19.23
CA SER A 28 1.56 8.06 -18.67
C SER A 28 0.23 8.44 -18.01
N GLU A 29 -0.90 8.19 -18.66
CA GLU A 29 -2.24 8.41 -18.08
C GLU A 29 -2.43 7.64 -16.76
N LEU A 30 -1.97 6.38 -16.70
CA LEU A 30 -2.01 5.57 -15.51
C LEU A 30 -1.12 6.16 -14.41
N TYR A 31 0.11 6.60 -14.77
CA TYR A 31 1.02 7.25 -13.83
C TYR A 31 0.40 8.52 -13.23
N ASP A 32 -0.18 9.38 -14.03
CA ASP A 32 -0.82 10.63 -13.59
C ASP A 32 -2.00 10.36 -12.65
N SER A 33 -2.73 9.27 -12.88
CA SER A 33 -3.93 8.93 -12.11
C SER A 33 -3.63 8.35 -10.71
N ILE A 34 -2.56 7.55 -10.58
CA ILE A 34 -2.28 6.82 -9.34
C ILE A 34 -0.86 6.98 -8.79
N GLY A 35 0.08 7.58 -9.57
CA GLY A 35 1.49 7.71 -9.18
C GLY A 35 1.70 8.36 -7.84
N THR A 36 0.98 9.44 -7.55
CA THR A 36 1.04 10.14 -6.25
C THR A 36 0.62 9.24 -5.08
N LYS A 37 -0.40 8.38 -5.28
CA LYS A 37 -0.84 7.43 -4.24
C LYS A 37 0.20 6.34 -4.00
N LEU A 38 0.80 5.83 -5.07
CA LEU A 38 1.87 4.83 -5.01
C LEU A 38 3.11 5.39 -4.32
N PHE A 39 3.49 6.62 -4.68
CA PHE A 39 4.59 7.34 -4.03
C PHE A 39 4.33 7.52 -2.53
N SER A 40 3.15 8.00 -2.15
CA SER A 40 2.79 8.20 -0.74
C SER A 40 2.84 6.90 0.07
N LEU A 41 2.41 5.79 -0.53
CA LEU A 41 2.52 4.47 0.10
C LEU A 41 3.98 4.07 0.29
N SER A 42 4.80 4.19 -0.76
CA SER A 42 6.22 3.85 -0.73
C SER A 42 6.98 4.72 0.27
N PHE A 43 6.74 6.04 0.26
CA PHE A 43 7.36 6.99 1.18
C PHE A 43 7.02 6.70 2.65
N ARG A 44 5.77 6.34 2.94
CA ARG A 44 5.35 5.94 4.30
C ARG A 44 6.10 4.70 4.81
N ILE A 45 6.54 3.81 3.93
CA ILE A 45 7.29 2.60 4.29
C ILE A 45 8.77 2.90 4.42
N LEU A 46 9.34 3.62 3.45
CA LEU A 46 10.79 3.83 3.30
C LEU A 46 11.31 5.03 4.08
N ASN A 47 10.45 6.03 4.29
CA ASN A 47 10.79 7.34 4.87
C ASN A 47 12.01 7.98 4.16
N ASP A 48 12.09 7.79 2.85
CA ASP A 48 13.12 8.29 1.96
C ASP A 48 12.51 8.59 0.60
N ARG A 49 12.65 9.86 0.14
CA ARG A 49 12.00 10.33 -1.08
C ARG A 49 12.56 9.65 -2.32
N TRP A 50 13.89 9.56 -2.41
CA TRP A 50 14.56 8.97 -3.56
C TRP A 50 14.25 7.48 -3.71
N ASP A 51 14.35 6.75 -2.61
CA ASP A 51 13.98 5.34 -2.56
C ASP A 51 12.50 5.14 -2.96
N ALA A 52 11.62 6.03 -2.52
CA ALA A 52 10.20 5.94 -2.84
C ALA A 52 9.90 6.21 -4.31
N GLU A 53 10.53 7.24 -4.89
CA GLU A 53 10.41 7.58 -6.32
C GLU A 53 10.95 6.43 -7.19
N GLU A 54 12.12 5.88 -6.85
CA GLU A 54 12.73 4.76 -7.58
C GLU A 54 11.83 3.50 -7.55
N VAL A 55 11.26 3.14 -6.40
CA VAL A 55 10.33 2.01 -6.30
C VAL A 55 9.10 2.19 -7.20
N VAL A 56 8.56 3.41 -7.27
CA VAL A 56 7.42 3.70 -8.15
C VAL A 56 7.83 3.59 -9.61
N GLN A 57 8.95 4.21 -10.01
CA GLN A 57 9.47 4.13 -11.38
C GLN A 57 9.75 2.69 -11.80
N ASP A 58 10.42 1.91 -10.95
CA ASP A 58 10.69 0.48 -11.19
C ASP A 58 9.40 -0.34 -11.35
N THR A 59 8.34 0.05 -10.64
CA THR A 59 7.05 -0.62 -10.72
C THR A 59 6.38 -0.38 -12.07
N PHE A 60 6.38 0.87 -12.56
CA PHE A 60 5.86 1.20 -13.87
C PHE A 60 6.73 0.62 -15.01
N ALA A 61 8.05 0.66 -14.86
CA ALA A 61 8.96 0.02 -15.80
C ALA A 61 8.74 -1.51 -15.91
N ALA A 62 8.46 -2.17 -14.77
CA ALA A 62 8.15 -3.60 -14.77
C ALA A 62 6.80 -3.90 -15.43
N LEU A 63 5.77 -3.08 -15.18
CA LEU A 63 4.48 -3.19 -15.87
C LEU A 63 4.67 -3.03 -17.38
N TRP A 64 5.43 -2.03 -17.82
CA TRP A 64 5.73 -1.79 -19.23
C TRP A 64 6.45 -2.97 -19.91
N LYS A 65 7.48 -3.50 -19.24
CA LYS A 65 8.26 -4.64 -19.76
C LYS A 65 7.44 -5.94 -19.82
N LYS A 66 6.52 -6.13 -18.88
CA LYS A 66 5.75 -7.38 -18.77
C LYS A 66 4.30 -7.10 -18.32
N PRO A 67 3.47 -6.48 -19.18
CA PRO A 67 2.10 -6.13 -18.84
C PRO A 67 1.24 -7.36 -18.52
N GLN A 68 1.56 -8.53 -19.06
CA GLN A 68 0.88 -9.81 -18.79
C GLN A 68 1.09 -10.34 -17.35
N SER A 69 1.96 -9.70 -16.56
CA SER A 69 2.10 -10.03 -15.13
C SER A 69 0.85 -9.67 -14.30
N PHE A 70 0.05 -8.72 -14.80
CA PHE A 70 -1.27 -8.42 -14.27
C PHE A 70 -2.34 -9.29 -14.94
N ASN A 71 -3.29 -9.78 -14.14
CA ASN A 71 -4.46 -10.50 -14.62
C ASN A 71 -5.74 -9.74 -14.25
N PRO A 72 -6.47 -9.18 -15.24
CA PRO A 72 -7.66 -8.37 -15.00
C PRO A 72 -8.83 -9.15 -14.39
N GLU A 73 -8.86 -10.48 -14.51
CA GLU A 73 -9.88 -11.32 -13.88
C GLU A 73 -9.72 -11.40 -12.35
N LYS A 74 -8.46 -11.22 -11.85
CA LYS A 74 -8.14 -11.34 -10.43
C LYS A 74 -8.31 -10.04 -9.64
N GLY A 75 -8.59 -8.92 -10.31
CA GLY A 75 -8.81 -7.66 -9.61
C GLY A 75 -8.52 -6.41 -10.44
N LYS A 76 -8.43 -5.28 -9.74
CA LYS A 76 -8.17 -3.97 -10.33
C LYS A 76 -6.67 -3.74 -10.51
N LEU A 77 -6.28 -3.08 -11.62
CA LEU A 77 -4.88 -2.74 -11.92
C LEU A 77 -4.26 -1.85 -10.83
N ALA A 78 -4.99 -0.82 -10.38
CA ALA A 78 -4.52 0.05 -9.31
C ALA A 78 -4.24 -0.71 -8.01
N SER A 79 -5.14 -1.63 -7.61
CA SER A 79 -4.95 -2.46 -6.41
C SER A 79 -3.72 -3.37 -6.53
N TRP A 80 -3.51 -3.97 -7.71
CA TRP A 80 -2.33 -4.80 -7.97
C TRP A 80 -1.03 -3.99 -7.89
N LEU A 81 -1.01 -2.79 -8.48
CA LEU A 81 0.14 -1.88 -8.40
C LEU A 81 0.43 -1.44 -6.96
N MET A 82 -0.60 -1.15 -6.15
CA MET A 82 -0.43 -0.84 -4.72
C MET A 82 0.24 -1.99 -3.96
N VAL A 83 -0.16 -3.25 -4.22
CA VAL A 83 0.47 -4.43 -3.60
C VAL A 83 1.92 -4.58 -4.07
N LEU A 84 2.19 -4.35 -5.35
CA LEU A 84 3.53 -4.48 -5.92
C LEU A 84 4.48 -3.41 -5.35
N VAL A 85 4.06 -2.14 -5.30
CA VAL A 85 4.83 -1.04 -4.70
C VAL A 85 5.07 -1.31 -3.22
N ARG A 86 4.04 -1.73 -2.47
CA ARG A 86 4.20 -2.08 -1.05
C ARG A 86 5.25 -3.17 -0.85
N ASN A 87 5.18 -4.26 -1.61
CA ASN A 87 6.11 -5.37 -1.45
C ASN A 87 7.55 -4.94 -1.78
N ARG A 88 7.77 -4.22 -2.88
CA ARG A 88 9.09 -3.67 -3.23
C ARG A 88 9.63 -2.72 -2.17
N SER A 89 8.77 -1.84 -1.63
CA SER A 89 9.16 -0.93 -0.55
C SER A 89 9.58 -1.66 0.71
N VAL A 90 8.83 -2.70 1.09
CA VAL A 90 9.17 -3.55 2.25
C VAL A 90 10.50 -4.30 2.02
N ASP A 91 10.69 -4.87 0.85
CA ASP A 91 11.92 -5.59 0.50
C ASP A 91 13.15 -4.66 0.52
N ARG A 92 12.99 -3.43 -0.01
CA ARG A 92 14.03 -2.40 0.03
C ARG A 92 14.33 -1.95 1.46
N TYR A 93 13.32 -1.70 2.28
CA TYR A 93 13.44 -1.38 3.69
C TYR A 93 14.21 -2.47 4.45
N ARG A 94 13.83 -3.73 4.28
CA ARG A 94 14.51 -4.89 4.90
C ARG A 94 15.97 -5.04 4.45
N SER A 95 16.24 -4.84 3.16
CA SER A 95 17.59 -4.86 2.60
C SER A 95 18.47 -3.76 3.23
N ARG A 96 17.89 -2.57 3.47
CA ARG A 96 18.59 -1.45 4.10
C ARG A 96 18.93 -1.73 5.56
N ILE A 97 18.01 -2.33 6.31
CA ILE A 97 18.28 -2.73 7.71
C ILE A 97 19.39 -3.76 7.75
N ARG A 98 19.31 -4.83 6.96
CA ARG A 98 20.36 -5.89 6.93
C ARG A 98 21.74 -5.37 6.60
N ARG A 99 21.86 -4.35 5.73
CA ARG A 99 23.16 -3.72 5.42
C ARG A 99 23.67 -2.86 6.57
N LYS A 100 22.78 -2.26 7.37
CA LYS A 100 23.17 -1.49 8.56
C LYS A 100 23.58 -2.38 9.72
N ASP A 101 22.98 -3.56 9.90
CA ASP A 101 23.36 -4.51 10.94
C ASP A 101 24.75 -5.11 10.73
N THR A 102 25.28 -5.08 9.49
CA THR A 102 26.68 -5.43 9.19
C THR A 102 27.67 -4.31 9.55
N THR A 103 27.17 -3.10 9.88
CA THR A 103 27.99 -1.96 10.27
C THR A 103 27.38 -1.42 11.58
N SER A 104 27.74 -2.05 12.71
CA SER A 104 27.24 -1.79 14.05
C SER A 104 26.87 -0.32 14.31
N ILE A 105 25.59 -0.01 14.45
CA ILE A 105 25.04 1.11 15.23
C ILE A 105 23.55 0.80 15.47
N GLU A 106 23.16 0.87 16.74
CA GLU A 106 21.79 0.80 17.23
C GLU A 106 20.86 1.73 16.42
N VAL A 107 20.03 1.16 15.56
CA VAL A 107 18.92 1.92 14.96
C VAL A 107 17.71 1.69 15.84
N SER A 108 17.54 2.61 16.78
CA SER A 108 16.28 2.83 17.48
C SER A 108 15.11 2.76 16.48
N LEU A 109 14.23 1.79 16.67
CA LEU A 109 12.96 1.65 15.95
C LEU A 109 11.97 2.75 16.42
N GLN A 110 12.37 4.00 16.25
CA GLN A 110 11.44 5.10 16.47
C GLN A 110 10.43 5.09 15.33
N VAL A 111 9.24 4.65 15.66
CA VAL A 111 8.04 4.97 14.89
C VAL A 111 7.83 6.48 15.06
N GLN A 112 8.47 7.28 14.22
CA GLN A 112 8.03 8.65 14.08
C GLN A 112 6.59 8.60 13.56
N PRO A 113 5.64 9.28 14.20
CA PRO A 113 4.34 9.48 13.60
C PRO A 113 4.60 10.12 12.24
N ALA A 114 4.08 9.50 11.19
CA ALA A 114 4.11 10.10 9.87
C ALA A 114 3.50 11.49 10.02
N ASP A 115 4.28 12.51 9.65
CA ASP A 115 3.84 13.90 9.67
C ASP A 115 2.49 13.96 8.94
N GLU A 116 1.44 14.34 9.65
CA GLU A 116 0.07 14.42 9.11
C GLU A 116 -0.08 15.50 8.04
N SER A 117 1.01 16.24 7.79
CA SER A 117 1.04 17.44 6.95
C SER A 117 1.24 17.19 5.45
N ILE A 118 1.38 15.95 4.97
CA ILE A 118 1.28 15.70 3.52
C ILE A 118 -0.19 15.58 3.16
N ASP A 119 -0.85 16.71 3.17
CA ASP A 119 -2.18 16.89 2.61
C ASP A 119 -2.08 16.81 1.09
N ILE A 120 -2.25 15.59 0.57
CA ILE A 120 -2.36 15.40 -0.87
C ILE A 120 -3.74 15.90 -1.25
N ALA A 121 -3.79 17.12 -1.75
CA ALA A 121 -4.96 17.71 -2.39
C ALA A 121 -5.48 16.74 -3.46
N THR A 122 -6.45 15.94 -3.12
CA THR A 122 -7.14 15.03 -4.03
C THR A 122 -8.64 15.30 -3.98
N SER A 123 -9.21 15.41 -5.17
CA SER A 123 -10.59 15.73 -5.51
C SER A 123 -11.68 15.27 -4.53
N ALA A 124 -12.77 16.03 -4.44
CA ALA A 124 -13.89 15.89 -3.48
C ALA A 124 -14.47 14.47 -3.31
N SER A 125 -14.49 13.64 -4.34
CA SER A 125 -14.99 12.25 -4.24
C SER A 125 -14.08 11.29 -3.47
N GLN A 126 -12.79 11.63 -3.30
CA GLN A 126 -11.83 10.83 -2.53
C GLN A 126 -11.88 11.16 -1.04
N THR A 127 -12.50 12.28 -0.65
CA THR A 127 -12.64 12.70 0.75
C THR A 127 -13.56 11.74 1.50
N ASP A 128 -14.68 11.30 0.90
CA ASP A 128 -15.64 10.41 1.54
C ASP A 128 -15.07 9.00 1.77
N GLU A 129 -14.36 8.44 0.79
CA GLU A 129 -13.73 7.13 0.94
C GLU A 129 -12.56 7.15 1.96
N LYS A 130 -11.76 8.21 1.96
CA LYS A 130 -10.71 8.42 2.97
C LYS A 130 -11.30 8.57 4.36
N GLN A 131 -12.38 9.33 4.50
CA GLN A 131 -13.05 9.55 5.77
C GLN A 131 -13.69 8.26 6.29
N LEU A 132 -14.34 7.48 5.42
CA LEU A 132 -14.89 6.16 5.76
C LEU A 132 -13.78 5.20 6.23
N LEU A 133 -12.65 5.16 5.52
CA LEU A 133 -11.50 4.33 5.91
C LEU A 133 -10.87 4.82 7.21
N GLY A 134 -10.69 6.13 7.38
CA GLY A 134 -10.20 6.75 8.61
C GLY A 134 -11.06 6.37 9.80
N ASN A 135 -12.36 6.58 9.70
CA ASN A 135 -13.33 6.21 10.73
C ASN A 135 -13.33 4.69 11.04
N ALA A 136 -13.13 3.85 10.03
CA ALA A 136 -13.04 2.40 10.22
C ALA A 136 -11.75 2.02 10.97
N ILE A 137 -10.63 2.68 10.68
CA ILE A 137 -9.34 2.47 11.34
C ILE A 137 -9.38 2.96 12.80
N GLU A 138 -9.98 4.11 13.07
CA GLU A 138 -10.15 4.68 14.42
C GLU A 138 -10.98 3.78 15.34
N LYS A 139 -11.96 3.06 14.77
CA LYS A 139 -12.77 2.08 15.51
C LYS A 139 -12.05 0.77 15.85
N LEU A 140 -10.84 0.57 15.33
CA LEU A 140 -10.05 -0.61 15.66
C LEU A 140 -9.47 -0.50 17.07
N PRO A 141 -9.55 -1.56 17.88
CA PRO A 141 -8.81 -1.62 19.14
C PRO A 141 -7.31 -1.41 18.88
N THR A 142 -6.65 -0.59 19.69
CA THR A 142 -5.23 -0.24 19.57
C THR A 142 -4.34 -1.48 19.36
N LYS A 143 -4.61 -2.56 20.11
CA LYS A 143 -3.83 -3.81 19.98
C LYS A 143 -3.96 -4.49 18.61
N GLN A 144 -5.09 -4.34 17.92
CA GLN A 144 -5.30 -4.84 16.56
C GLN A 144 -4.66 -3.90 15.53
N LEU A 145 -4.82 -2.59 15.71
CA LEU A 145 -4.22 -1.58 14.84
C LEU A 145 -2.69 -1.68 14.84
N THR A 146 -2.07 -1.87 16.01
CA THR A 146 -0.61 -2.02 16.13
C THR A 146 -0.10 -3.19 15.31
N VAL A 147 -0.67 -4.39 15.45
CA VAL A 147 -0.20 -5.56 14.68
C VAL A 147 -0.44 -5.39 13.17
N LEU A 148 -1.53 -4.73 12.77
CA LEU A 148 -1.80 -4.41 11.37
C LEU A 148 -0.77 -3.42 10.81
N LYS A 149 -0.44 -2.35 11.55
CA LYS A 149 0.59 -1.38 11.15
C LYS A 149 1.96 -2.03 10.99
N LEU A 150 2.39 -2.85 11.95
CA LEU A 150 3.66 -3.57 11.89
C LEU A 150 3.72 -4.52 10.69
N SER A 151 2.65 -5.28 10.44
CA SER A 151 2.58 -6.19 9.30
C SER A 151 2.54 -5.45 7.96
N TYR A 152 1.73 -4.39 7.84
CA TYR A 152 1.50 -3.72 6.56
C TYR A 152 2.61 -2.73 6.20
N PHE A 153 2.98 -1.82 7.10
CA PHE A 153 3.96 -0.76 6.81
C PHE A 153 5.40 -1.13 7.14
N LYS A 154 5.64 -1.90 8.21
CA LYS A 154 6.99 -2.37 8.54
C LYS A 154 7.32 -3.70 7.87
N GLY A 155 6.34 -4.36 7.29
CA GLY A 155 6.51 -5.64 6.60
C GLY A 155 6.97 -6.77 7.52
N LEU A 156 6.81 -6.64 8.85
CA LEU A 156 7.21 -7.67 9.80
C LEU A 156 6.38 -8.93 9.59
N THR A 157 7.05 -10.07 9.64
CA THR A 157 6.40 -11.38 9.69
C THR A 157 5.70 -11.59 11.04
N HIS A 158 4.75 -12.50 11.10
CA HIS A 158 4.04 -12.79 12.36
C HIS A 158 5.00 -13.19 13.51
N PRO A 159 6.05 -14.02 13.31
CA PRO A 159 7.04 -14.28 14.33
C PRO A 159 7.81 -13.03 14.79
N GLU A 160 8.24 -12.16 13.85
CA GLU A 160 8.92 -10.91 14.18
C GLU A 160 8.01 -9.97 15.00
N ILE A 161 6.72 -9.86 14.65
CA ILE A 161 5.73 -9.10 15.43
C ILE A 161 5.52 -9.70 16.82
N ALA A 162 5.52 -11.04 16.94
CA ALA A 162 5.39 -11.73 18.22
C ALA A 162 6.58 -11.40 19.14
N GLN A 163 7.79 -11.41 18.60
CA GLN A 163 9.01 -11.04 19.29
C GLN A 163 9.03 -9.56 19.69
N GLU A 164 8.71 -8.66 18.75
CA GLU A 164 8.69 -7.20 18.96
C GLU A 164 7.72 -6.77 20.07
N LEU A 165 6.54 -7.40 20.11
CA LEU A 165 5.49 -7.06 21.07
C LEU A 165 5.50 -7.91 22.35
N GLY A 166 6.39 -8.92 22.47
CA GLY A 166 6.41 -9.83 23.60
C GLY A 166 5.12 -10.65 23.77
N ILE A 167 4.45 -11.03 22.66
CA ILE A 167 3.18 -11.78 22.68
C ILE A 167 3.29 -13.08 21.88
N SER A 168 2.39 -14.04 22.12
CA SER A 168 2.41 -15.30 21.40
C SER A 168 2.07 -15.12 19.90
N LEU A 169 2.64 -15.99 19.04
CA LEU A 169 2.33 -16.04 17.61
C LEU A 169 0.83 -16.25 17.34
N GLY A 170 0.14 -17.03 18.18
CA GLY A 170 -1.31 -17.21 18.11
C GLY A 170 -2.07 -15.90 18.35
N THR A 171 -1.60 -15.09 19.32
CA THR A 171 -2.16 -13.77 19.61
C THR A 171 -1.97 -12.80 18.42
N VAL A 172 -0.81 -12.80 17.76
CA VAL A 172 -0.57 -11.98 16.57
C VAL A 172 -1.55 -12.36 15.46
N LYS A 173 -1.63 -13.67 15.12
CA LYS A 173 -2.54 -14.16 14.08
C LYS A 173 -4.00 -13.81 14.35
N SER A 174 -4.46 -13.98 15.60
CA SER A 174 -5.83 -13.67 15.99
C SER A 174 -6.13 -12.16 15.90
N ARG A 175 -5.20 -11.30 16.37
CA ARG A 175 -5.35 -9.84 16.28
C ARG A 175 -5.42 -9.36 14.84
N ILE A 176 -4.56 -9.88 13.96
CA ILE A 176 -4.59 -9.55 12.51
C ILE A 176 -5.92 -9.97 11.92
N ARG A 177 -6.34 -11.24 12.12
CA ARG A 177 -7.61 -11.75 11.60
C ARG A 177 -8.80 -10.89 12.05
N LEU A 178 -8.92 -10.65 13.35
CA LEU A 178 -10.02 -9.85 13.92
C LEU A 178 -9.98 -8.39 13.44
N GLY A 179 -8.80 -7.80 13.34
CA GLY A 179 -8.65 -6.43 12.84
C GLY A 179 -9.07 -6.31 11.37
N VAL A 180 -8.66 -7.24 10.50
CA VAL A 180 -9.08 -7.28 9.10
C VAL A 180 -10.59 -7.53 8.97
N GLU A 181 -11.15 -8.42 9.78
CA GLU A 181 -12.59 -8.70 9.80
C GLU A 181 -13.40 -7.47 10.19
N LYS A 182 -13.00 -6.75 11.25
CA LYS A 182 -13.62 -5.48 11.65
C LYS A 182 -13.55 -4.41 10.57
N LEU A 183 -12.39 -4.24 9.92
CA LEU A 183 -12.26 -3.31 8.79
C LEU A 183 -13.23 -3.68 7.66
N LYS A 184 -13.29 -4.96 7.29
CA LYS A 184 -14.25 -5.43 6.28
C LYS A 184 -15.70 -5.14 6.66
N GLN A 185 -16.08 -5.33 7.91
CA GLN A 185 -17.45 -5.06 8.39
C GLN A 185 -17.77 -3.56 8.39
N SER A 186 -16.79 -2.72 8.70
CA SER A 186 -16.95 -1.27 8.81
C SER A 186 -16.95 -0.55 7.44
N LEU A 187 -16.47 -1.21 6.39
CA LEU A 187 -16.41 -0.65 5.05
C LEU A 187 -17.62 -1.09 4.20
N PRO A 188 -18.16 -0.20 3.36
CA PRO A 188 -19.22 -0.56 2.41
C PRO A 188 -18.72 -1.62 1.41
N LYS A 189 -19.65 -2.39 0.84
CA LYS A 189 -19.31 -3.49 -0.10
C LYS A 189 -18.49 -3.03 -1.32
N SER A 190 -18.62 -1.77 -1.71
CA SER A 190 -17.85 -1.16 -2.81
C SER A 190 -16.35 -1.01 -2.52
N LEU A 191 -15.97 -0.99 -1.23
CA LEU A 191 -14.58 -0.83 -0.76
C LEU A 191 -13.97 -2.12 -0.16
N ARG A 192 -14.68 -3.24 -0.23
CA ARG A 192 -14.23 -4.54 0.30
C ARG A 192 -13.40 -5.35 -0.68
#